data_08e1c111db9860db63f11afeeee56b12
#
_entry.id   08e1c111db9860db63f11afeeee56b12
#
_cell.length_a   1.000
_cell.length_b   1.000
_cell.length_c   1.000
_cell.angle_alpha   90.00
_cell.angle_beta   90.00
_cell.angle_gamma   90.00
#
_symmetry.space_group_name_H-M   'P 1'
#
loop_
_entity.id
_entity.type
_entity.pdbx_description
1 polymer ?
#
loop_
_entity_poly.entity_id
_entity_poly.type
_entity_poly.pdbx_seq_one_letter_code
_entity_poly.pdbx_strand_id
1 'polypeptide(L)'
;TASLKDACIYELHLNSLVAGTKYRGDFEEKLQNIIRLLEKYPNVILFIDEIHLMIGAGKSEGSIDVSSVLKPYLARGVIKCIGATTIEEYEMYIEKDRALERRFQIITIREPDVEDTIKMLKAKKKEYEDFHNVKIQEKVLEQIVKYCAYYMPQRKFPDKAIDVLDLACVGAKRQSERSVSEDMVRDVIEKLTDIPLASRNRLQELKKHLETTMVAQKEVIRKLMGQLEWIEQGIISERPLGVWLFLGNQGVGKKTLIHQFNRLYFNQEDMVELDMAALEHNLDHNLSKLRRNPYTIVNVTNLHMANEAMLQFLKQGIERGYLERDIQKIDLRHSIMIMSGGFPCSSVSALKFQETSDPLLQVKRSLGASFTALFDEVFVFHDLEQKDKVTVMKNILKKWEKTMEETAILEAIESSSTLDEAAKKLKKKIVKA
;
A
#
# COMPACT_ATOMS: atom_id res chain seq x y z
N THR A 1 15.58 4.11 -42.04
CA THR A 1 15.15 4.00 -43.45
C THR A 1 15.35 5.36 -44.13
N ALA A 2 15.83 5.41 -45.39
CA ALA A 2 16.08 6.64 -46.08
C ALA A 2 14.85 7.57 -46.19
N SER A 3 13.66 7.00 -46.17
CA SER A 3 12.38 7.72 -46.26
C SER A 3 11.99 8.54 -45.02
N LEU A 4 12.67 8.38 -43.89
CA LEU A 4 12.38 9.10 -42.64
C LEU A 4 13.52 10.04 -42.21
N LYS A 5 14.57 10.20 -43.05
CA LYS A 5 15.75 11.00 -42.68
C LYS A 5 15.45 12.47 -42.44
N ASP A 6 14.44 13.01 -43.14
CA ASP A 6 14.02 14.40 -43.04
C ASP A 6 12.61 14.54 -42.37
N ALA A 7 12.18 13.52 -41.62
CA ALA A 7 10.92 13.54 -40.95
C ALA A 7 10.94 14.50 -39.74
N CYS A 8 9.90 15.32 -39.62
CA CYS A 8 9.68 16.22 -38.49
C CYS A 8 8.47 15.72 -37.69
N ILE A 9 8.65 15.59 -36.37
CA ILE A 9 7.55 15.19 -35.47
C ILE A 9 6.97 16.45 -34.82
N TYR A 10 5.66 16.63 -34.93
CA TYR A 10 4.93 17.70 -34.29
C TYR A 10 3.89 17.13 -33.34
N GLU A 11 3.88 17.62 -32.12
CA GLU A 11 2.88 17.25 -31.12
C GLU A 11 1.56 17.99 -31.36
N LEU A 12 0.46 17.25 -31.37
CA LEU A 12 -0.89 17.77 -31.51
C LEU A 12 -1.63 17.64 -30.18
N HIS A 13 -1.80 18.75 -29.49
CA HIS A 13 -2.57 18.81 -28.26
C HIS A 13 -4.08 18.91 -28.57
N LEU A 14 -4.81 17.81 -28.40
CA LEU A 14 -6.26 17.74 -28.68
C LEU A 14 -7.05 18.76 -27.87
N ASN A 15 -6.70 18.96 -26.61
CA ASN A 15 -7.35 19.94 -25.73
C ASN A 15 -7.21 21.37 -26.24
N SER A 16 -6.08 21.72 -26.87
CA SER A 16 -5.85 23.04 -27.46
C SER A 16 -6.70 23.29 -28.69
N LEU A 17 -7.09 22.25 -29.43
CA LEU A 17 -7.97 22.37 -30.56
C LEU A 17 -9.41 22.69 -30.15
N VAL A 18 -9.85 22.14 -29.05
CA VAL A 18 -11.19 22.36 -28.47
C VAL A 18 -11.26 23.72 -27.76
N ALA A 19 -10.14 24.14 -27.15
CA ALA A 19 -10.09 25.43 -26.47
C ALA A 19 -10.34 26.61 -27.43
N GLY A 20 -11.30 27.46 -27.08
CA GLY A 20 -11.65 28.64 -27.86
C GLY A 20 -12.57 28.41 -29.07
N THR A 21 -13.12 27.20 -29.24
CA THR A 21 -14.19 26.92 -30.19
C THR A 21 -15.53 26.93 -29.49
N LYS A 22 -16.45 27.82 -29.94
CA LYS A 22 -17.82 27.89 -29.40
C LYS A 22 -18.78 26.91 -30.09
N TYR A 23 -18.45 26.56 -31.34
CA TYR A 23 -19.29 25.71 -32.18
C TYR A 23 -18.48 24.58 -32.78
N ARG A 24 -19.14 23.45 -33.05
CA ARG A 24 -18.56 22.27 -33.69
C ARG A 24 -17.88 22.61 -35.05
N GLY A 25 -18.46 23.52 -35.82
CA GLY A 25 -17.93 23.96 -37.12
C GLY A 25 -16.53 24.59 -37.02
N ASP A 26 -16.29 25.42 -36.01
CA ASP A 26 -14.99 26.09 -35.81
C ASP A 26 -13.86 25.06 -35.54
N PHE A 27 -14.20 24.04 -34.81
CA PHE A 27 -13.27 22.94 -34.54
C PHE A 27 -12.96 22.13 -35.81
N GLU A 28 -14.00 21.72 -36.54
CA GLU A 28 -13.88 20.99 -37.80
C GLU A 28 -13.04 21.76 -38.80
N GLU A 29 -13.22 23.07 -38.91
CA GLU A 29 -12.46 23.96 -39.77
C GLU A 29 -10.96 24.02 -39.38
N LYS A 30 -10.67 24.20 -38.10
CA LYS A 30 -9.27 24.16 -37.59
C LYS A 30 -8.58 22.82 -37.92
N LEU A 31 -9.28 21.72 -37.68
CA LEU A 31 -8.74 20.39 -37.95
C LEU A 31 -8.52 20.16 -39.44
N GLN A 32 -9.45 20.58 -40.28
CA GLN A 32 -9.30 20.51 -41.73
C GLN A 32 -8.11 21.34 -42.24
N ASN A 33 -7.87 22.52 -41.66
CA ASN A 33 -6.73 23.36 -42.00
C ASN A 33 -5.39 22.67 -41.66
N ILE A 34 -5.33 21.99 -40.50
CA ILE A 34 -4.17 21.18 -40.14
C ILE A 34 -3.97 20.03 -41.13
N ILE A 35 -5.03 19.32 -41.49
CA ILE A 35 -4.97 18.23 -42.47
C ILE A 35 -4.45 18.72 -43.82
N ARG A 36 -4.95 19.87 -44.33
CA ARG A 36 -4.47 20.47 -45.60
C ARG A 36 -2.97 20.80 -45.53
N LEU A 37 -2.47 21.22 -44.37
CA LEU A 37 -1.03 21.48 -44.20
C LEU A 37 -0.24 20.13 -44.24
N LEU A 38 -0.73 19.10 -43.59
CA LEU A 38 -0.09 17.77 -43.59
C LEU A 38 -0.04 17.15 -45.00
N GLU A 39 -1.06 17.38 -45.82
CA GLU A 39 -1.05 16.94 -47.21
C GLU A 39 0.08 17.61 -48.04
N LYS A 40 0.43 18.85 -47.71
CA LYS A 40 1.52 19.60 -48.37
C LYS A 40 2.90 19.19 -47.87
N TYR A 41 3.00 18.67 -46.66
CA TYR A 41 4.27 18.32 -46.01
C TYR A 41 4.33 16.82 -45.64
N PRO A 42 4.57 15.90 -46.56
CA PRO A 42 4.51 14.45 -46.34
C PRO A 42 5.59 13.91 -45.40
N ASN A 43 6.59 14.75 -45.07
CA ASN A 43 7.65 14.43 -44.10
C ASN A 43 7.22 14.73 -42.64
N VAL A 44 6.05 15.29 -42.43
CA VAL A 44 5.50 15.54 -41.06
C VAL A 44 4.85 14.30 -40.51
N ILE A 45 5.16 14.01 -39.25
CA ILE A 45 4.52 12.96 -38.44
C ILE A 45 3.85 13.65 -37.24
N LEU A 46 2.58 13.38 -37.04
CA LEU A 46 1.88 13.87 -35.85
C LEU A 46 2.14 12.94 -34.66
N PHE A 47 2.51 13.50 -33.54
CA PHE A 47 2.45 12.82 -32.25
C PHE A 47 1.19 13.28 -31.52
N ILE A 48 0.35 12.34 -31.10
CA ILE A 48 -0.89 12.62 -30.34
C ILE A 48 -0.81 11.84 -29.03
N ASP A 49 -0.63 12.58 -27.95
CA ASP A 49 -0.73 11.99 -26.61
C ASP A 49 -2.21 11.79 -26.24
N GLU A 50 -2.46 10.75 -25.42
CA GLU A 50 -3.82 10.35 -25.02
C GLU A 50 -4.78 10.19 -26.24
N ILE A 51 -4.31 9.49 -27.29
CA ILE A 51 -5.07 9.35 -28.55
C ILE A 51 -6.47 8.77 -28.36
N HIS A 52 -6.74 8.06 -27.25
CA HIS A 52 -8.06 7.56 -26.88
C HIS A 52 -9.10 8.68 -26.70
N LEU A 53 -8.65 9.92 -26.33
CA LEU A 53 -9.54 11.08 -26.22
C LEU A 53 -10.21 11.43 -27.55
N MET A 54 -9.60 11.06 -28.67
CA MET A 54 -10.23 11.24 -29.98
C MET A 54 -11.53 10.44 -30.12
N ILE A 55 -11.64 9.29 -29.42
CA ILE A 55 -12.73 8.32 -29.62
C ILE A 55 -13.75 8.41 -28.48
N GLY A 56 -13.30 8.70 -27.27
CA GLY A 56 -14.11 8.66 -26.05
C GLY A 56 -14.80 9.97 -25.67
N ALA A 57 -14.34 11.09 -26.19
CA ALA A 57 -14.86 12.42 -25.85
C ALA A 57 -16.31 12.69 -26.31
N GLY A 58 -16.90 11.78 -27.11
CA GLY A 58 -18.18 11.96 -27.78
C GLY A 58 -19.42 11.41 -27.07
N LYS A 59 -19.34 10.96 -25.82
CA LYS A 59 -20.51 10.36 -25.13
C LYS A 59 -21.36 11.30 -24.29
N SER A 60 -20.96 12.54 -24.10
CA SER A 60 -21.86 13.57 -23.55
C SER A 60 -22.56 14.30 -24.67
N GLU A 61 -23.88 14.54 -24.57
CA GLU A 61 -24.66 15.32 -25.53
C GLU A 61 -23.95 16.69 -25.80
N GLY A 62 -23.45 16.83 -27.05
CA GLY A 62 -22.71 18.03 -27.47
C GLY A 62 -21.21 17.92 -27.60
N SER A 63 -20.59 16.78 -27.29
CA SER A 63 -19.14 16.61 -27.44
C SER A 63 -18.73 16.35 -28.89
N ILE A 64 -17.57 16.89 -29.27
CA ILE A 64 -17.05 16.86 -30.64
C ILE A 64 -16.33 15.51 -30.83
N ASP A 65 -16.84 14.69 -31.72
CA ASP A 65 -16.15 13.43 -32.12
C ASP A 65 -15.03 13.72 -33.13
N VAL A 66 -13.83 13.91 -32.59
CA VAL A 66 -12.61 14.14 -33.38
C VAL A 66 -12.31 12.96 -34.31
N SER A 67 -12.68 11.74 -33.89
CA SER A 67 -12.37 10.54 -34.63
C SER A 67 -13.11 10.46 -35.96
N SER A 68 -14.33 10.99 -36.05
CA SER A 68 -15.11 11.01 -37.29
C SER A 68 -14.45 11.83 -38.41
N VAL A 69 -13.73 12.89 -38.04
CA VAL A 69 -13.02 13.75 -38.99
C VAL A 69 -11.67 13.15 -39.40
N LEU A 70 -10.90 12.58 -38.47
CA LEU A 70 -9.56 12.06 -38.75
C LEU A 70 -9.55 10.66 -39.38
N LYS A 71 -10.52 9.80 -39.09
CA LYS A 71 -10.61 8.43 -39.63
C LYS A 71 -10.44 8.33 -41.14
N PRO A 72 -11.11 9.16 -41.98
CA PRO A 72 -10.95 9.08 -43.42
C PRO A 72 -9.52 9.38 -43.91
N TYR A 73 -8.81 10.27 -43.25
CA TYR A 73 -7.45 10.68 -43.62
C TYR A 73 -6.39 9.66 -43.14
N LEU A 74 -6.59 9.11 -41.94
CA LEU A 74 -5.81 7.97 -41.46
C LEU A 74 -6.01 6.75 -42.36
N ALA A 75 -7.25 6.51 -42.80
CA ALA A 75 -7.61 5.41 -43.68
C ALA A 75 -6.89 5.49 -45.05
N ARG A 76 -6.71 6.69 -45.59
CA ARG A 76 -6.04 6.92 -46.87
C ARG A 76 -4.51 6.99 -46.75
N GLY A 77 -3.95 6.94 -45.52
CA GLY A 77 -2.51 7.10 -45.29
C GLY A 77 -1.98 8.51 -45.56
N VAL A 78 -2.86 9.51 -45.63
CA VAL A 78 -2.52 10.93 -45.82
C VAL A 78 -1.80 11.49 -44.60
N ILE A 79 -2.21 11.06 -43.41
CA ILE A 79 -1.64 11.48 -42.14
C ILE A 79 -0.78 10.34 -41.60
N LYS A 80 0.48 10.65 -41.30
CA LYS A 80 1.36 9.78 -40.50
C LYS A 80 1.19 10.18 -39.03
N CYS A 81 0.86 9.23 -38.17
CA CYS A 81 0.55 9.51 -36.78
C CYS A 81 1.22 8.50 -35.84
N ILE A 82 1.73 9.01 -34.74
CA ILE A 82 2.15 8.23 -33.57
C ILE A 82 1.19 8.60 -32.46
N GLY A 83 0.40 7.63 -31.97
CA GLY A 83 -0.49 7.84 -30.84
C GLY A 83 0.06 7.19 -29.58
N ALA A 84 -0.04 7.84 -28.44
CA ALA A 84 0.25 7.28 -27.14
C ALA A 84 -1.04 7.10 -26.33
N THR A 85 -1.15 5.99 -25.60
CA THR A 85 -2.28 5.71 -24.69
C THR A 85 -1.90 4.59 -23.73
N THR A 86 -2.71 4.35 -22.70
CA THR A 86 -2.54 3.18 -21.83
C THR A 86 -3.09 1.92 -22.48
N ILE A 87 -2.70 0.74 -21.96
CA ILE A 87 -3.19 -0.54 -22.48
C ILE A 87 -4.71 -0.65 -22.24
N GLU A 88 -5.16 -0.28 -21.05
CA GLU A 88 -6.58 -0.32 -20.68
C GLU A 88 -7.44 0.59 -21.58
N GLU A 89 -6.96 1.78 -21.89
CA GLU A 89 -7.66 2.72 -22.77
C GLU A 89 -7.62 2.27 -24.23
N TYR A 90 -6.52 1.63 -24.66
CA TYR A 90 -6.45 1.01 -25.97
C TYR A 90 -7.53 -0.08 -26.12
N GLU A 91 -7.62 -1.02 -25.19
CA GLU A 91 -8.61 -2.10 -25.16
C GLU A 91 -10.05 -1.56 -25.07
N MET A 92 -10.24 -0.49 -24.28
CA MET A 92 -11.57 0.09 -24.08
C MET A 92 -12.08 0.87 -25.28
N TYR A 93 -11.22 1.64 -25.97
CA TYR A 93 -11.63 2.60 -26.98
C TYR A 93 -11.13 2.32 -28.39
N ILE A 94 -9.87 1.89 -28.58
CA ILE A 94 -9.25 1.76 -29.91
C ILE A 94 -9.49 0.37 -30.49
N GLU A 95 -9.29 -0.68 -29.73
CA GLU A 95 -9.48 -2.08 -30.16
C GLU A 95 -10.92 -2.35 -30.60
N LYS A 96 -11.90 -1.76 -29.92
CA LYS A 96 -13.32 -1.87 -30.28
C LYS A 96 -13.69 -1.17 -31.58
N ASP A 97 -12.88 -0.23 -32.04
CA ASP A 97 -13.07 0.49 -33.29
C ASP A 97 -12.27 -0.15 -34.42
N ARG A 98 -12.86 -1.12 -35.12
CA ARG A 98 -12.23 -1.89 -36.21
C ARG A 98 -11.61 -1.01 -37.33
N ALA A 99 -12.07 0.24 -37.48
CA ALA A 99 -11.52 1.13 -38.50
C ALA A 99 -10.18 1.72 -38.06
N LEU A 100 -9.99 1.99 -36.77
CA LEU A 100 -8.74 2.48 -36.20
C LEU A 100 -7.76 1.33 -35.92
N GLU A 101 -8.21 0.24 -35.34
CA GLU A 101 -7.40 -0.95 -35.05
C GLU A 101 -6.56 -1.37 -36.26
N ARG A 102 -7.18 -1.43 -37.45
CA ARG A 102 -6.49 -1.85 -38.69
C ARG A 102 -5.50 -0.80 -39.23
N ARG A 103 -5.42 0.39 -38.65
CA ARG A 103 -4.57 1.50 -39.14
C ARG A 103 -3.41 1.81 -38.24
N PHE A 104 -3.45 1.35 -36.99
CA PHE A 104 -2.37 1.51 -36.05
C PHE A 104 -1.65 0.18 -35.83
N GLN A 105 -0.33 0.21 -35.91
CA GLN A 105 0.51 -0.87 -35.44
C GLN A 105 0.78 -0.64 -33.96
N ILE A 106 0.46 -1.62 -33.12
CA ILE A 106 0.67 -1.56 -31.69
C ILE A 106 2.16 -1.75 -31.39
N ILE A 107 2.71 -0.84 -30.59
CA ILE A 107 4.06 -0.94 -30.02
C ILE A 107 3.89 -0.87 -28.50
N THR A 108 4.00 -2.02 -27.84
CA THR A 108 3.90 -2.09 -26.39
C THR A 108 5.21 -1.65 -25.74
N ILE A 109 5.14 -0.57 -24.97
CA ILE A 109 6.24 -0.10 -24.13
C ILE A 109 6.09 -0.72 -22.75
N ARG A 110 7.04 -1.57 -22.36
CA ARG A 110 7.02 -2.22 -21.05
C ARG A 110 7.65 -1.31 -20.00
N GLU A 111 7.19 -1.47 -18.76
CA GLU A 111 7.82 -0.84 -17.60
C GLU A 111 9.30 -1.30 -17.54
N PRO A 112 10.27 -0.38 -17.46
CA PRO A 112 11.68 -0.74 -17.32
C PRO A 112 11.92 -1.42 -15.97
N ASP A 113 12.86 -2.35 -15.95
CA ASP A 113 13.30 -2.97 -14.71
C ASP A 113 14.17 -2.02 -13.86
N VAL A 114 14.60 -2.51 -12.69
CA VAL A 114 15.42 -1.73 -11.75
C VAL A 114 16.75 -1.30 -12.38
N GLU A 115 17.41 -2.20 -13.14
CA GLU A 115 18.72 -1.92 -13.74
C GLU A 115 18.62 -0.90 -14.86
N ASP A 116 17.61 -1.03 -15.72
CA ASP A 116 17.37 -0.08 -16.80
C ASP A 116 16.91 1.28 -16.27
N THR A 117 16.12 1.31 -15.20
CA THR A 117 15.74 2.57 -14.54
C THR A 117 16.96 3.28 -13.95
N ILE A 118 17.90 2.55 -13.34
CA ILE A 118 19.17 3.14 -12.85
C ILE A 118 19.96 3.76 -14.00
N LYS A 119 20.06 3.08 -15.15
CA LYS A 119 20.74 3.62 -16.35
C LYS A 119 20.06 4.89 -16.86
N MET A 120 18.71 4.92 -16.89
CA MET A 120 17.93 6.09 -17.26
C MET A 120 18.21 7.28 -16.33
N LEU A 121 18.19 7.06 -15.00
CA LEU A 121 18.51 8.12 -14.05
C LEU A 121 19.96 8.61 -14.19
N LYS A 122 20.91 7.71 -14.41
CA LYS A 122 22.33 8.08 -14.65
C LYS A 122 22.46 8.96 -15.89
N ALA A 123 21.74 8.67 -16.96
CA ALA A 123 21.72 9.48 -18.17
C ALA A 123 21.14 10.89 -17.94
N LYS A 124 20.13 10.99 -17.09
CA LYS A 124 19.47 12.26 -16.73
C LYS A 124 20.19 13.04 -15.64
N LYS A 125 21.11 12.43 -14.92
CA LYS A 125 21.80 13.00 -13.75
C LYS A 125 22.31 14.42 -13.98
N LYS A 126 23.03 14.65 -15.08
CA LYS A 126 23.63 15.95 -15.36
C LYS A 126 22.58 17.05 -15.55
N GLU A 127 21.47 16.73 -16.21
CA GLU A 127 20.36 17.66 -16.40
C GLU A 127 19.77 18.15 -15.05
N TYR A 128 19.57 17.22 -14.11
CA TYR A 128 19.08 17.55 -12.76
C TYR A 128 20.11 18.28 -11.90
N GLU A 129 21.40 17.89 -12.00
CA GLU A 129 22.50 18.59 -11.31
C GLU A 129 22.61 20.06 -11.77
N ASP A 130 22.51 20.30 -13.07
CA ASP A 130 22.61 21.64 -13.65
C ASP A 130 21.36 22.48 -13.32
N PHE A 131 20.15 21.89 -13.37
CA PHE A 131 18.90 22.58 -13.10
C PHE A 131 18.74 22.99 -11.62
N HIS A 132 19.05 22.08 -10.71
CA HIS A 132 18.91 22.33 -9.27
C HIS A 132 20.16 22.91 -8.63
N ASN A 133 21.28 22.93 -9.33
CA ASN A 133 22.60 23.35 -8.82
C ASN A 133 23.04 22.54 -7.58
N VAL A 134 22.88 21.23 -7.64
CA VAL A 134 23.26 20.26 -6.61
C VAL A 134 24.06 19.12 -7.21
N LYS A 135 24.84 18.39 -6.38
CA LYS A 135 25.55 17.18 -6.81
C LYS A 135 24.79 15.93 -6.42
N ILE A 136 24.77 14.96 -7.32
CA ILE A 136 24.09 13.67 -7.12
C ILE A 136 25.12 12.55 -7.25
N GLN A 137 25.30 11.76 -6.18
CA GLN A 137 26.17 10.59 -6.24
C GLN A 137 25.43 9.43 -6.92
N GLU A 138 26.15 8.61 -7.68
CA GLU A 138 25.52 7.45 -8.36
C GLU A 138 24.87 6.46 -7.38
N LYS A 139 25.49 6.28 -6.21
CA LYS A 139 24.91 5.45 -5.15
C LYS A 139 23.53 5.94 -4.71
N VAL A 140 23.30 7.25 -4.69
CA VAL A 140 21.99 7.82 -4.35
C VAL A 140 20.94 7.48 -5.42
N LEU A 141 21.30 7.49 -6.70
CA LEU A 141 20.41 7.08 -7.78
C LEU A 141 19.99 5.60 -7.65
N GLU A 142 20.94 4.73 -7.32
CA GLU A 142 20.66 3.31 -7.08
C GLU A 142 19.72 3.11 -5.87
N GLN A 143 19.92 3.91 -4.82
CA GLN A 143 19.04 3.87 -3.64
C GLN A 143 17.63 4.38 -3.95
N ILE A 144 17.51 5.48 -4.71
CA ILE A 144 16.21 5.98 -5.16
C ILE A 144 15.42 4.87 -5.85
N VAL A 145 16.04 4.19 -6.83
CA VAL A 145 15.33 3.14 -7.58
C VAL A 145 14.95 1.97 -6.68
N LYS A 146 15.84 1.51 -5.80
CA LYS A 146 15.55 0.44 -4.83
C LYS A 146 14.40 0.82 -3.88
N TYR A 147 14.43 2.03 -3.34
CA TYR A 147 13.37 2.51 -2.45
C TYR A 147 12.04 2.66 -3.19
N CYS A 148 12.05 3.21 -4.41
CA CYS A 148 10.84 3.30 -5.22
C CYS A 148 10.28 1.92 -5.59
N ALA A 149 11.13 0.94 -5.88
CA ALA A 149 10.70 -0.43 -6.16
C ALA A 149 9.98 -1.04 -4.96
N TYR A 150 10.50 -0.80 -3.76
CA TYR A 150 10.03 -1.40 -2.54
C TYR A 150 8.84 -0.65 -1.91
N TYR A 151 8.95 0.67 -1.75
CA TYR A 151 7.96 1.46 -1.01
C TYR A 151 6.83 2.04 -1.88
N MET A 152 6.99 2.02 -3.23
CA MET A 152 6.00 2.58 -4.16
C MET A 152 5.57 1.57 -5.23
N PRO A 153 5.04 0.37 -4.84
CA PRO A 153 4.68 -0.68 -5.79
C PRO A 153 3.51 -0.29 -6.70
N GLN A 154 2.67 0.65 -6.28
CA GLN A 154 1.50 1.12 -7.02
C GLN A 154 1.84 2.04 -8.20
N ARG A 155 3.02 2.65 -8.17
CA ARG A 155 3.49 3.57 -9.22
C ARG A 155 4.50 2.87 -10.13
N LYS A 156 4.55 3.31 -11.39
CA LYS A 156 5.38 2.68 -12.42
C LYS A 156 6.73 3.38 -12.59
N PHE A 157 7.75 2.61 -13.01
CA PHE A 157 9.02 3.14 -13.48
C PHE A 157 8.91 3.65 -14.93
N PRO A 158 9.71 4.65 -15.33
CA PRO A 158 10.72 5.38 -14.54
C PRO A 158 10.14 6.54 -13.71
N ASP A 159 8.90 6.98 -13.93
CA ASP A 159 8.28 8.18 -13.38
C ASP A 159 8.46 8.32 -11.87
N LYS A 160 8.11 7.29 -11.10
CA LYS A 160 8.23 7.32 -9.64
C LYS A 160 9.65 7.62 -9.17
N ALA A 161 10.67 7.13 -9.89
CA ALA A 161 12.06 7.36 -9.52
C ALA A 161 12.54 8.76 -9.94
N ILE A 162 12.04 9.28 -11.05
CA ILE A 162 12.29 10.64 -11.52
C ILE A 162 11.68 11.66 -10.54
N ASP A 163 10.44 11.46 -10.13
CA ASP A 163 9.77 12.32 -9.15
C ASP A 163 10.52 12.38 -7.82
N VAL A 164 10.97 11.22 -7.31
CA VAL A 164 11.73 11.16 -6.07
C VAL A 164 13.08 11.86 -6.21
N LEU A 165 13.75 11.71 -7.35
CA LEU A 165 15.00 12.40 -7.64
C LEU A 165 14.81 13.91 -7.65
N ASP A 166 13.79 14.39 -8.35
CA ASP A 166 13.46 15.83 -8.43
C ASP A 166 13.19 16.41 -7.04
N LEU A 167 12.29 15.78 -6.28
CA LEU A 167 11.94 16.21 -4.93
C LEU A 167 13.13 16.17 -3.96
N ALA A 168 14.04 15.19 -4.10
CA ALA A 168 15.24 15.11 -3.28
C ALA A 168 16.22 16.25 -3.62
N CYS A 169 16.35 16.61 -4.91
CA CYS A 169 17.13 17.77 -5.33
C CYS A 169 16.54 19.09 -4.80
N VAL A 170 15.20 19.24 -4.85
CA VAL A 170 14.50 20.39 -4.23
C VAL A 170 14.74 20.44 -2.73
N GLY A 171 14.72 19.28 -2.06
CA GLY A 171 15.02 19.15 -0.63
C GLY A 171 16.42 19.65 -0.29
N ALA A 172 17.44 19.23 -1.04
CA ALA A 172 18.82 19.66 -0.89
C ALA A 172 18.97 21.19 -1.06
N LYS A 173 18.37 21.73 -2.10
CA LYS A 173 18.39 23.18 -2.35
C LYS A 173 17.74 23.97 -1.22
N ARG A 174 16.62 23.50 -0.66
CA ARG A 174 15.92 24.16 0.45
C ARG A 174 16.74 24.16 1.74
N GLN A 175 17.51 23.09 1.98
CA GLN A 175 18.39 22.97 3.14
C GLN A 175 19.75 23.64 2.92
N SER A 176 19.98 24.29 1.76
CA SER A 176 21.26 24.88 1.36
C SER A 176 22.41 23.85 1.28
N GLU A 177 22.08 22.59 1.07
CA GLU A 177 23.04 21.51 0.89
C GLU A 177 23.54 21.47 -0.57
N ARG A 178 24.82 21.12 -0.74
CA ARG A 178 25.45 21.03 -2.08
C ARG A 178 25.26 19.68 -2.76
N SER A 179 24.79 18.69 -2.03
CA SER A 179 24.63 17.33 -2.54
C SER A 179 23.36 16.67 -1.98
N VAL A 180 22.76 15.82 -2.80
CA VAL A 180 21.63 14.99 -2.36
C VAL A 180 22.14 13.84 -1.50
N SER A 181 21.62 13.72 -0.28
CA SER A 181 21.93 12.65 0.66
C SER A 181 20.89 11.53 0.64
N GLU A 182 21.24 10.38 1.20
CA GLU A 182 20.31 9.25 1.37
C GLU A 182 19.15 9.61 2.32
N ASP A 183 19.41 10.38 3.36
CA ASP A 183 18.38 10.80 4.32
C ASP A 183 17.32 11.68 3.65
N MET A 184 17.73 12.57 2.73
CA MET A 184 16.78 13.36 1.93
C MET A 184 15.89 12.48 1.05
N VAL A 185 16.44 11.41 0.48
CA VAL A 185 15.67 10.45 -0.30
C VAL A 185 14.65 9.74 0.59
N ARG A 186 15.05 9.32 1.79
CA ARG A 186 14.14 8.73 2.78
C ARG A 186 13.01 9.68 3.17
N ASP A 187 13.35 10.94 3.47
CA ASP A 187 12.35 11.96 3.80
C ASP A 187 11.33 12.17 2.68
N VAL A 188 11.78 12.12 1.42
CA VAL A 188 10.89 12.23 0.26
C VAL A 188 9.97 11.02 0.16
N ILE A 189 10.53 9.80 0.25
CA ILE A 189 9.73 8.57 0.22
C ILE A 189 8.72 8.55 1.36
N GLU A 190 9.14 8.94 2.57
CA GLU A 190 8.26 9.03 3.74
C GLU A 190 7.06 9.95 3.49
N LYS A 191 7.31 11.13 2.90
CA LYS A 191 6.24 12.09 2.55
C LYS A 191 5.31 11.62 1.44
N LEU A 192 5.82 10.83 0.50
CA LEU A 192 5.03 10.33 -0.63
C LEU A 192 4.22 9.08 -0.29
N THR A 193 4.66 8.33 0.73
CA THR A 193 4.08 7.02 1.07
C THR A 193 3.44 6.98 2.45
N ASP A 194 3.64 8.03 3.26
CA ASP A 194 3.30 8.06 4.69
C ASP A 194 3.96 6.91 5.50
N ILE A 195 5.02 6.29 4.95
CA ILE A 195 5.78 5.23 5.61
C ILE A 195 6.92 5.88 6.39
N PRO A 196 6.96 5.81 7.71
CA PRO A 196 8.02 6.42 8.50
C PRO A 196 9.33 5.62 8.35
N LEU A 197 10.29 6.16 7.60
CA LEU A 197 11.59 5.54 7.30
C LEU A 197 12.75 6.07 8.17
N ALA A 198 12.58 7.26 8.74
CA ALA A 198 13.70 8.03 9.32
C ALA A 198 13.95 7.77 10.81
N SER A 199 13.18 6.95 11.51
CA SER A 199 13.19 6.97 12.98
C SER A 199 13.86 5.74 13.62
N ARG A 200 15.18 5.81 13.87
CA ARG A 200 15.86 4.90 14.82
C ARG A 200 15.25 4.94 16.23
N ASN A 201 14.58 6.02 16.60
CA ASN A 201 13.94 6.19 17.91
C ASN A 201 12.56 5.53 18.00
N ARG A 202 11.91 5.24 16.86
CA ARG A 202 10.54 4.69 16.81
C ARG A 202 10.40 3.36 17.56
N LEU A 203 11.33 2.45 17.39
CA LEU A 203 11.32 1.17 18.12
C LEU A 203 11.49 1.37 19.62
N GLN A 204 12.35 2.29 20.03
CA GLN A 204 12.58 2.59 21.46
C GLN A 204 11.33 3.23 22.10
N GLU A 205 10.69 4.16 21.39
CA GLU A 205 9.44 4.77 21.83
C GLU A 205 8.30 3.76 21.92
N LEU A 206 8.15 2.90 20.89
CA LEU A 206 7.20 1.80 20.89
C LEU A 206 7.43 0.88 22.09
N LYS A 207 8.68 0.43 22.30
CA LYS A 207 9.06 -0.42 23.43
C LYS A 207 8.67 0.20 24.75
N LYS A 208 9.11 1.42 25.00
CA LYS A 208 8.82 2.17 26.24
C LYS A 208 7.31 2.31 26.47
N HIS A 209 6.56 2.62 25.41
CA HIS A 209 5.11 2.75 25.51
C HIS A 209 4.43 1.42 25.80
N LEU A 210 4.82 0.33 25.11
CA LEU A 210 4.26 -0.99 25.35
C LEU A 210 4.60 -1.52 26.75
N GLU A 211 5.83 -1.32 27.23
CA GLU A 211 6.24 -1.70 28.59
C GLU A 211 5.44 -0.98 29.68
N THR A 212 4.97 0.24 29.42
CA THR A 212 4.16 1.02 30.38
C THR A 212 2.69 0.69 30.30
N THR A 213 2.17 0.28 29.14
CA THR A 213 0.74 0.09 28.90
C THR A 213 0.29 -1.37 28.98
N MET A 214 1.19 -2.31 28.60
CA MET A 214 0.89 -3.74 28.59
C MET A 214 1.32 -4.38 29.90
N VAL A 215 0.35 -4.84 30.66
CA VAL A 215 0.58 -5.50 31.97
C VAL A 215 0.84 -7.00 31.73
N ALA A 216 1.81 -7.58 32.44
CA ALA A 216 2.15 -9.02 32.44
C ALA A 216 2.57 -9.64 31.11
N GLN A 217 2.85 -8.86 30.06
CA GLN A 217 3.18 -9.37 28.70
C GLN A 217 4.62 -9.05 28.27
N LYS A 218 5.59 -9.02 29.19
CA LYS A 218 6.99 -8.65 28.90
C LYS A 218 7.65 -9.53 27.83
N GLU A 219 7.37 -10.82 27.84
CA GLU A 219 7.92 -11.77 26.86
C GLU A 219 7.39 -11.49 25.44
N VAL A 220 6.09 -11.22 25.33
CA VAL A 220 5.45 -10.84 24.06
C VAL A 220 6.08 -9.57 23.50
N ILE A 221 6.28 -8.55 24.36
CA ILE A 221 6.94 -7.31 23.94
C ILE A 221 8.38 -7.56 23.49
N ARG A 222 9.15 -8.37 24.23
CA ARG A 222 10.54 -8.70 23.87
C ARG A 222 10.62 -9.38 22.50
N LYS A 223 9.77 -10.38 22.25
CA LYS A 223 9.68 -11.06 20.95
C LYS A 223 9.26 -10.13 19.84
N LEU A 224 8.24 -9.27 20.08
CA LEU A 224 7.80 -8.28 19.11
C LEU A 224 8.93 -7.35 18.69
N MET A 225 9.67 -6.82 19.66
CA MET A 225 10.80 -5.93 19.37
C MET A 225 11.88 -6.62 18.54
N GLY A 226 12.20 -7.89 18.84
CA GLY A 226 13.16 -8.68 18.06
C GLY A 226 12.71 -8.88 16.60
N GLN A 227 11.43 -9.13 16.36
CA GLN A 227 10.89 -9.25 15.00
C GLN A 227 10.94 -7.91 14.25
N LEU A 228 10.63 -6.81 14.92
CA LEU A 228 10.68 -5.48 14.31
C LEU A 228 12.11 -5.02 14.01
N GLU A 229 13.07 -5.30 14.90
CA GLU A 229 14.49 -5.04 14.66
C GLU A 229 14.99 -5.79 13.42
N TRP A 230 14.49 -7.02 13.19
CA TRP A 230 14.81 -7.81 12.00
C TRP A 230 14.19 -7.22 10.73
N ILE A 231 12.92 -6.80 10.78
CA ILE A 231 12.22 -6.14 9.66
C ILE A 231 12.93 -4.82 9.28
N GLU A 232 13.39 -4.04 10.25
CA GLU A 232 14.09 -2.75 9.99
C GLU A 232 15.47 -2.91 9.36
N GLN A 233 16.03 -4.12 9.30
CA GLN A 233 17.23 -4.39 8.51
C GLN A 233 16.99 -4.25 6.99
N GLY A 234 15.73 -4.12 6.58
CA GLY A 234 15.38 -3.83 5.19
C GLY A 234 15.59 -4.99 4.23
N ILE A 235 15.49 -6.22 4.73
CA ILE A 235 15.56 -7.43 3.89
C ILE A 235 14.29 -7.49 3.04
N ILE A 236 14.45 -7.36 1.74
CA ILE A 236 13.35 -7.47 0.79
C ILE A 236 12.88 -8.92 0.72
N SER A 237 11.62 -9.15 1.01
CA SER A 237 10.97 -10.45 0.91
C SER A 237 9.84 -10.41 -0.12
N GLU A 238 9.59 -11.53 -0.78
CA GLU A 238 8.39 -11.72 -1.63
C GLU A 238 7.14 -12.05 -0.80
N ARG A 239 7.30 -12.28 0.51
CA ARG A 239 6.23 -12.53 1.47
C ARG A 239 5.91 -11.27 2.28
N PRO A 240 4.79 -11.23 3.04
CA PRO A 240 4.53 -10.19 4.02
C PRO A 240 5.72 -9.94 4.95
N LEU A 241 5.87 -8.73 5.49
CA LEU A 241 6.94 -8.36 6.44
C LEU A 241 6.98 -9.26 7.67
N GLY A 242 5.83 -9.78 8.06
CA GLY A 242 5.70 -10.76 9.13
C GLY A 242 4.33 -11.42 9.10
N VAL A 243 4.29 -12.71 9.38
CA VAL A 243 3.06 -13.49 9.54
C VAL A 243 3.05 -14.06 10.94
N TRP A 244 2.28 -13.45 11.83
CA TRP A 244 2.35 -13.72 13.26
C TRP A 244 1.06 -14.30 13.80
N LEU A 245 1.18 -15.28 14.68
CA LEU A 245 0.05 -15.89 15.37
C LEU A 245 0.00 -15.42 16.83
N PHE A 246 -1.13 -14.84 17.25
CA PHE A 246 -1.38 -14.38 18.61
C PHE A 246 -2.29 -15.39 19.33
N LEU A 247 -1.72 -16.13 20.28
CA LEU A 247 -2.39 -17.12 21.11
C LEU A 247 -2.63 -16.58 22.53
N GLY A 248 -3.72 -16.98 23.15
CA GLY A 248 -4.09 -16.62 24.52
C GLY A 248 -5.59 -16.42 24.67
N ASN A 249 -6.06 -16.40 25.92
CA ASN A 249 -7.47 -16.25 26.25
C ASN A 249 -8.02 -14.87 25.84
N GLN A 250 -9.32 -14.70 25.88
CA GLN A 250 -9.97 -13.41 25.64
C GLN A 250 -9.64 -12.43 26.78
N GLY A 251 -9.38 -11.18 26.47
CA GLY A 251 -9.12 -10.12 27.47
C GLY A 251 -7.66 -10.00 27.94
N VAL A 252 -6.71 -10.82 27.42
CA VAL A 252 -5.29 -10.77 27.85
C VAL A 252 -4.48 -9.62 27.21
N GLY A 253 -5.12 -8.77 26.37
CA GLY A 253 -4.49 -7.59 25.79
C GLY A 253 -4.07 -7.71 24.34
N LYS A 254 -4.38 -8.81 23.60
CA LYS A 254 -4.04 -8.99 22.18
C LYS A 254 -4.49 -7.79 21.31
N LYS A 255 -5.78 -7.44 21.40
CA LYS A 255 -6.35 -6.33 20.62
C LYS A 255 -5.72 -4.98 20.99
N THR A 256 -5.46 -4.77 22.27
CA THR A 256 -4.80 -3.56 22.77
C THR A 256 -3.39 -3.41 22.20
N LEU A 257 -2.61 -4.51 22.18
CA LEU A 257 -1.27 -4.51 21.60
C LEU A 257 -1.32 -4.20 20.11
N ILE A 258 -2.21 -4.84 19.35
CA ILE A 258 -2.34 -4.60 17.90
C ILE A 258 -2.66 -3.13 17.60
N HIS A 259 -3.62 -2.53 18.30
CA HIS A 259 -3.98 -1.12 18.13
C HIS A 259 -2.83 -0.16 18.45
N GLN A 260 -2.13 -0.40 19.57
CA GLN A 260 -1.00 0.45 19.95
C GLN A 260 0.17 0.28 19.00
N PHE A 261 0.42 -0.93 18.56
CA PHE A 261 1.43 -1.24 17.57
C PHE A 261 1.11 -0.54 16.23
N ASN A 262 -0.13 -0.64 15.73
CA ASN A 262 -0.54 0.04 14.51
C ASN A 262 -0.35 1.56 14.61
N ARG A 263 -0.81 2.15 15.71
CA ARG A 263 -0.71 3.59 15.93
C ARG A 263 0.72 4.10 16.04
N LEU A 264 1.59 3.40 16.76
CA LEU A 264 2.94 3.88 17.05
C LEU A 264 3.97 3.47 16.01
N TYR A 265 3.80 2.32 15.37
CA TYR A 265 4.74 1.82 14.39
C TYR A 265 4.36 2.21 12.95
N PHE A 266 3.09 2.08 12.60
CA PHE A 266 2.58 2.43 11.27
C PHE A 266 2.04 3.86 11.18
N ASN A 267 1.95 4.57 12.33
CA ASN A 267 1.35 5.91 12.44
C ASN A 267 -0.08 5.98 11.87
N GLN A 268 -0.87 4.92 12.10
CA GLN A 268 -2.22 4.78 11.59
C GLN A 268 -3.20 4.44 12.71
N GLU A 269 -4.38 5.04 12.68
CA GLU A 269 -5.46 4.70 13.61
C GLU A 269 -6.29 3.53 13.08
N ASP A 270 -6.53 3.48 11.77
CA ASP A 270 -7.25 2.41 11.10
C ASP A 270 -6.30 1.29 10.67
N MET A 271 -6.80 0.05 10.73
CA MET A 271 -6.13 -1.14 10.22
C MET A 271 -7.06 -1.94 9.32
N VAL A 272 -6.50 -2.89 8.58
CA VAL A 272 -7.29 -3.83 7.79
C VAL A 272 -7.73 -4.98 8.68
N GLU A 273 -9.03 -5.16 8.88
CA GLU A 273 -9.57 -6.26 9.68
C GLU A 273 -10.25 -7.29 8.78
N LEU A 274 -9.78 -8.54 8.84
CA LEU A 274 -10.37 -9.69 8.16
C LEU A 274 -10.95 -10.63 9.21
N ASP A 275 -12.25 -10.56 9.42
CA ASP A 275 -12.96 -11.45 10.32
C ASP A 275 -13.37 -12.73 9.59
N MET A 276 -12.78 -13.88 9.97
CA MET A 276 -13.09 -15.15 9.33
C MET A 276 -14.51 -15.65 9.60
N ALA A 277 -15.18 -15.12 10.62
CA ALA A 277 -16.59 -15.41 10.87
C ALA A 277 -17.55 -14.66 9.94
N ALA A 278 -17.12 -13.53 9.34
CA ALA A 278 -17.95 -12.65 8.54
C ALA A 278 -17.19 -12.09 7.30
N LEU A 279 -16.27 -12.87 6.72
CA LEU A 279 -15.34 -12.41 5.70
C LEU A 279 -16.04 -11.84 4.46
N GLU A 280 -17.10 -12.48 3.98
CA GLU A 280 -17.78 -12.11 2.72
C GLU A 280 -18.39 -10.71 2.75
N HIS A 281 -18.82 -10.23 3.93
CA HIS A 281 -19.55 -8.96 4.04
C HIS A 281 -18.66 -7.71 3.90
N ASN A 282 -17.37 -7.81 4.26
CA ASN A 282 -16.48 -6.64 4.32
C ASN A 282 -15.18 -6.81 3.52
N LEU A 283 -15.01 -7.91 2.79
CA LEU A 283 -13.76 -8.25 2.13
C LEU A 283 -13.33 -7.16 1.13
N ASP A 284 -14.21 -6.77 0.21
CA ASP A 284 -13.88 -5.80 -0.85
C ASP A 284 -13.52 -4.43 -0.29
N HIS A 285 -14.21 -3.99 0.77
CA HIS A 285 -13.89 -2.74 1.45
C HIS A 285 -12.50 -2.81 2.11
N ASN A 286 -12.20 -3.89 2.80
CA ASN A 286 -10.91 -4.08 3.48
C ASN A 286 -9.75 -4.26 2.48
N LEU A 287 -9.98 -4.99 1.40
CA LEU A 287 -9.01 -5.11 0.32
C LEU A 287 -8.75 -3.77 -0.39
N SER A 288 -9.77 -2.93 -0.55
CA SER A 288 -9.61 -1.57 -1.09
C SER A 288 -8.78 -0.67 -0.17
N LYS A 289 -8.92 -0.80 1.17
CA LYS A 289 -8.05 -0.12 2.14
C LYS A 289 -6.60 -0.58 2.00
N LEU A 290 -6.37 -1.89 1.95
CA LEU A 290 -5.04 -2.47 1.80
C LEU A 290 -4.36 -2.04 0.50
N ARG A 291 -5.12 -1.93 -0.60
CA ARG A 291 -4.60 -1.44 -1.88
C ARG A 291 -4.15 0.02 -1.81
N ARG A 292 -4.88 0.86 -1.08
CA ARG A 292 -4.52 2.28 -0.92
C ARG A 292 -3.30 2.46 -0.02
N ASN A 293 -3.21 1.63 1.00
CA ASN A 293 -2.13 1.68 1.97
C ASN A 293 -1.64 0.26 2.30
N PRO A 294 -0.67 -0.27 1.54
CA PRO A 294 -0.14 -1.62 1.77
C PRO A 294 0.75 -1.72 3.01
N TYR A 295 1.28 -0.58 3.51
CA TYR A 295 2.09 -0.54 4.73
C TYR A 295 1.19 -0.41 5.96
N THR A 296 0.64 -1.54 6.40
CA THR A 296 -0.36 -1.59 7.48
C THR A 296 -0.37 -2.95 8.18
N ILE A 297 -1.12 -3.05 9.27
CA ILE A 297 -1.44 -4.33 9.88
C ILE A 297 -2.67 -4.92 9.20
N VAL A 298 -2.58 -6.18 8.78
CA VAL A 298 -3.71 -7.01 8.39
C VAL A 298 -4.06 -7.91 9.58
N ASN A 299 -5.08 -7.52 10.33
CA ASN A 299 -5.55 -8.24 11.51
C ASN A 299 -6.60 -9.28 11.14
N VAL A 300 -6.20 -10.55 11.15
CA VAL A 300 -7.09 -11.69 10.86
C VAL A 300 -7.63 -12.24 12.17
N THR A 301 -8.93 -12.08 12.38
CA THR A 301 -9.62 -12.53 13.60
C THR A 301 -10.45 -13.79 13.34
N ASN A 302 -10.81 -14.49 14.41
CA ASN A 302 -11.61 -15.71 14.36
C ASN A 302 -11.07 -16.79 13.41
N LEU A 303 -9.75 -16.92 13.31
CA LEU A 303 -9.09 -17.83 12.37
C LEU A 303 -9.56 -19.30 12.54
N HIS A 304 -9.97 -19.72 13.74
CA HIS A 304 -10.53 -21.05 14.03
C HIS A 304 -11.88 -21.31 13.34
N MET A 305 -12.55 -20.27 12.84
CA MET A 305 -13.83 -20.36 12.12
C MET A 305 -13.63 -20.34 10.58
N ALA A 306 -12.38 -20.20 10.11
CA ALA A 306 -12.08 -20.18 8.69
C ALA A 306 -12.36 -21.53 8.05
N ASN A 307 -13.07 -21.53 6.94
CA ASN A 307 -13.26 -22.72 6.09
C ASN A 307 -12.01 -22.97 5.23
N GLU A 308 -11.98 -24.10 4.56
CA GLU A 308 -10.83 -24.50 3.73
C GLU A 308 -10.54 -23.51 2.60
N ALA A 309 -11.57 -22.96 1.95
CA ALA A 309 -11.40 -21.96 0.90
C ALA A 309 -10.76 -20.66 1.42
N MET A 310 -11.16 -20.20 2.61
CA MET A 310 -10.56 -19.03 3.26
C MET A 310 -9.11 -19.27 3.65
N LEU A 311 -8.79 -20.46 4.18
CA LEU A 311 -7.42 -20.83 4.51
C LEU A 311 -6.53 -20.90 3.26
N GLN A 312 -7.05 -21.45 2.16
CA GLN A 312 -6.34 -21.48 0.88
C GLN A 312 -6.11 -20.07 0.32
N PHE A 313 -7.10 -19.19 0.40
CA PHE A 313 -6.97 -17.80 -0.01
C PHE A 313 -5.87 -17.07 0.76
N LEU A 314 -5.86 -17.18 2.11
CA LEU A 314 -4.82 -16.61 2.95
C LEU A 314 -3.45 -17.22 2.66
N LYS A 315 -3.38 -18.55 2.53
CA LYS A 315 -2.14 -19.28 2.24
C LYS A 315 -1.50 -18.80 0.95
N GLN A 316 -2.27 -18.76 -0.14
CA GLN A 316 -1.79 -18.28 -1.43
C GLN A 316 -1.31 -16.83 -1.36
N GLY A 317 -2.07 -15.96 -0.64
CA GLY A 317 -1.68 -14.58 -0.42
C GLY A 317 -0.36 -14.43 0.31
N ILE A 318 -0.13 -15.22 1.35
CA ILE A 318 1.12 -15.22 2.12
C ILE A 318 2.30 -15.73 1.29
N GLU A 319 2.12 -16.85 0.58
CA GLU A 319 3.18 -17.48 -0.22
C GLU A 319 3.58 -16.63 -1.43
N ARG A 320 2.62 -15.93 -2.06
CA ARG A 320 2.84 -15.11 -3.24
C ARG A 320 3.15 -13.64 -2.91
N GLY A 321 2.92 -13.21 -1.69
CA GLY A 321 3.04 -11.82 -1.27
C GLY A 321 1.94 -10.89 -1.78
N TYR A 322 0.87 -11.42 -2.35
CA TYR A 322 -0.30 -10.65 -2.77
C TYR A 322 -1.59 -11.48 -2.71
N LEU A 323 -2.69 -10.82 -2.39
CA LEU A 323 -4.03 -11.42 -2.53
C LEU A 323 -4.55 -11.15 -3.94
N GLU A 324 -5.19 -12.17 -4.53
CA GLU A 324 -5.79 -12.08 -5.86
C GLU A 324 -7.31 -12.20 -5.73
N ARG A 325 -8.02 -11.17 -6.21
CA ARG A 325 -9.48 -11.20 -6.30
C ARG A 325 -9.92 -10.61 -7.63
N ASP A 326 -10.69 -11.40 -8.39
CA ASP A 326 -11.04 -11.11 -9.77
C ASP A 326 -9.78 -10.89 -10.63
N ILE A 327 -9.61 -9.71 -11.20
CA ILE A 327 -8.45 -9.35 -12.03
C ILE A 327 -7.40 -8.56 -11.23
N GLN A 328 -7.68 -8.24 -9.95
CA GLN A 328 -6.86 -7.33 -9.16
C GLN A 328 -5.91 -8.06 -8.22
N LYS A 329 -4.65 -7.63 -8.23
CA LYS A 329 -3.62 -8.07 -7.29
C LYS A 329 -3.43 -7.01 -6.20
N ILE A 330 -3.45 -7.43 -4.95
CA ILE A 330 -3.34 -6.57 -3.77
C ILE A 330 -2.10 -6.98 -3.00
N ASP A 331 -1.12 -6.09 -2.97
CA ASP A 331 0.20 -6.34 -2.39
C ASP A 331 0.14 -6.51 -0.86
N LEU A 332 0.75 -7.57 -0.35
CA LEU A 332 0.90 -7.87 1.08
C LEU A 332 2.35 -7.70 1.57
N ARG A 333 3.32 -7.54 0.68
CA ARG A 333 4.76 -7.56 1.02
C ARG A 333 5.17 -6.45 1.98
N HIS A 334 4.36 -5.40 2.08
CA HIS A 334 4.60 -4.26 2.97
C HIS A 334 3.72 -4.30 4.22
N SER A 335 2.92 -5.35 4.41
CA SER A 335 2.04 -5.50 5.56
C SER A 335 2.59 -6.53 6.57
N ILE A 336 2.17 -6.36 7.82
CA ILE A 336 2.34 -7.39 8.85
C ILE A 336 0.98 -8.04 9.07
N MET A 337 0.90 -9.35 8.86
CA MET A 337 -0.30 -10.13 9.10
C MET A 337 -0.29 -10.66 10.53
N ILE A 338 -1.27 -10.26 11.32
CA ILE A 338 -1.45 -10.75 12.69
C ILE A 338 -2.72 -11.59 12.72
N MET A 339 -2.59 -12.86 13.04
CA MET A 339 -3.70 -13.80 13.09
C MET A 339 -4.04 -14.18 14.51
N SER A 340 -5.33 -14.26 14.81
CA SER A 340 -5.82 -14.68 16.13
C SER A 340 -7.10 -15.51 16.01
N GLY A 341 -7.35 -16.36 17.00
CA GLY A 341 -8.53 -17.23 17.03
C GLY A 341 -8.83 -17.72 18.42
N GLY A 342 -9.99 -18.34 18.58
CA GLY A 342 -10.42 -19.01 19.82
C GLY A 342 -9.79 -20.38 20.01
N PHE A 343 -8.47 -20.48 19.82
CA PHE A 343 -7.75 -21.74 20.11
C PHE A 343 -7.64 -21.90 21.63
N PRO A 344 -8.11 -23.02 22.20
CA PRO A 344 -7.99 -23.24 23.63
C PRO A 344 -6.50 -23.33 24.00
N CYS A 345 -6.01 -22.31 24.71
CA CYS A 345 -4.72 -22.38 25.39
C CYS A 345 -4.98 -22.95 26.78
N SER A 346 -4.55 -24.18 27.04
CA SER A 346 -4.48 -24.66 28.41
C SER A 346 -3.51 -23.76 29.17
N SER A 347 -4.02 -23.05 30.18
CA SER A 347 -3.23 -22.23 31.08
C SER A 347 -2.09 -23.06 31.65
N VAL A 348 -0.86 -22.59 31.49
CA VAL A 348 0.36 -23.22 32.01
C VAL A 348 0.33 -23.39 33.54
N SER A 349 -0.68 -22.82 34.22
CA SER A 349 -0.81 -22.84 35.67
C SER A 349 -1.58 -24.06 36.27
N ALA A 350 -2.21 -24.92 35.47
CA ALA A 350 -3.11 -25.95 36.02
C ALA A 350 -2.58 -27.39 36.05
N LEU A 351 -1.43 -27.71 35.47
CA LEU A 351 -0.95 -29.08 35.49
C LEU A 351 0.56 -29.17 35.75
N LYS A 352 0.92 -29.32 37.01
CA LYS A 352 2.26 -29.66 37.46
C LYS A 352 2.71 -31.10 37.10
N PHE A 353 1.91 -31.87 36.37
CA PHE A 353 2.21 -33.26 36.01
C PHE A 353 1.51 -33.63 34.67
N GLN A 354 1.95 -33.11 33.55
CA GLN A 354 1.95 -33.84 32.28
C GLN A 354 2.66 -33.00 31.21
N GLU A 355 3.52 -33.66 30.44
CA GLU A 355 4.40 -33.20 29.39
C GLU A 355 3.82 -32.09 28.49
N THR A 356 4.57 -31.00 28.40
CA THR A 356 4.65 -30.06 27.28
C THR A 356 3.52 -30.14 26.23
N SER A 357 2.37 -29.58 26.53
CA SER A 357 1.41 -29.31 25.47
C SER A 357 1.91 -28.08 24.69
N ASP A 358 2.64 -28.32 23.59
CA ASP A 358 3.03 -27.31 22.64
C ASP A 358 1.75 -26.49 22.27
N PRO A 359 1.69 -25.17 22.55
CA PRO A 359 0.53 -24.35 22.23
C PRO A 359 0.13 -24.43 20.74
N LEU A 360 1.11 -24.73 19.88
CA LEU A 360 0.92 -24.95 18.44
C LEU A 360 0.22 -26.28 18.11
N LEU A 361 0.20 -27.26 19.00
CA LEU A 361 -0.35 -28.57 18.69
C LEU A 361 -1.85 -28.53 18.39
N GLN A 362 -2.59 -27.70 19.12
CA GLN A 362 -4.01 -27.48 18.89
C GLN A 362 -4.26 -26.66 17.60
N VAL A 363 -3.43 -25.66 17.35
CA VAL A 363 -3.49 -24.88 16.10
C VAL A 363 -3.19 -25.77 14.91
N LYS A 364 -2.18 -26.65 14.99
CA LYS A 364 -1.86 -27.65 13.95
C LYS A 364 -3.00 -28.61 13.67
N ARG A 365 -3.73 -29.03 14.70
CA ARG A 365 -4.89 -29.90 14.54
C ARG A 365 -6.06 -29.19 13.86
N SER A 366 -6.26 -27.91 14.13
CA SER A 366 -7.36 -27.12 13.61
C SER A 366 -7.09 -26.60 12.19
N LEU A 367 -5.89 -26.09 11.92
CA LEU A 367 -5.53 -25.41 10.65
C LEU A 367 -4.68 -26.26 9.71
N GLY A 368 -4.19 -27.42 10.18
CA GLY A 368 -3.26 -28.25 9.44
C GLY A 368 -1.79 -27.78 9.52
N ALA A 369 -0.88 -28.74 9.33
CA ALA A 369 0.56 -28.49 9.45
C ALA A 369 1.08 -27.53 8.38
N SER A 370 0.53 -27.58 7.16
CA SER A 370 0.97 -26.73 6.03
C SER A 370 0.64 -25.25 6.25
N PHE A 371 -0.50 -24.93 6.87
CA PHE A 371 -0.87 -23.54 7.17
C PHE A 371 -0.08 -23.01 8.37
N THR A 372 0.13 -23.84 9.40
CA THR A 372 0.89 -23.44 10.58
C THR A 372 2.37 -23.19 10.31
N ALA A 373 2.94 -23.80 9.26
CA ALA A 373 4.31 -23.54 8.82
C ALA A 373 4.50 -22.15 8.19
N LEU A 374 3.43 -21.42 7.92
CA LEU A 374 3.48 -20.07 7.35
C LEU A 374 3.79 -19.00 8.39
N PHE A 375 3.57 -19.29 9.68
CA PHE A 375 3.83 -18.33 10.75
C PHE A 375 5.32 -18.17 10.99
N ASP A 376 5.79 -16.92 10.90
CA ASP A 376 7.18 -16.57 11.18
C ASP A 376 7.43 -16.53 12.70
N GLU A 377 6.42 -16.13 13.50
CA GLU A 377 6.52 -16.12 14.96
C GLU A 377 5.15 -16.38 15.62
N VAL A 378 5.20 -16.99 16.80
CA VAL A 378 4.03 -17.26 17.63
C VAL A 378 4.17 -16.53 18.96
N PHE A 379 3.22 -15.67 19.25
CA PHE A 379 3.15 -14.88 20.46
C PHE A 379 2.12 -15.50 21.41
N VAL A 380 2.59 -16.02 22.54
CA VAL A 380 1.71 -16.59 23.57
C VAL A 380 1.48 -15.56 24.66
N PHE A 381 0.25 -15.09 24.78
CA PHE A 381 -0.16 -14.17 25.82
C PHE A 381 -0.55 -14.93 27.09
N HIS A 382 -0.01 -14.49 28.21
CA HIS A 382 -0.31 -15.07 29.52
C HIS A 382 -1.62 -14.51 30.08
N ASP A 383 -2.30 -15.35 30.81
CA ASP A 383 -3.49 -14.92 31.56
C ASP A 383 -3.12 -13.87 32.60
N LEU A 384 -4.00 -12.90 32.79
CA LEU A 384 -3.82 -11.85 33.78
C LEU A 384 -4.21 -12.35 35.15
N GLU A 385 -3.31 -12.25 36.11
CA GLU A 385 -3.62 -12.49 37.51
C GLU A 385 -4.53 -11.36 38.06
N GLN A 386 -5.12 -11.58 39.23
CA GLN A 386 -6.02 -10.57 39.83
C GLN A 386 -5.32 -9.22 40.04
N LYS A 387 -4.06 -9.21 40.45
CA LYS A 387 -3.23 -8.02 40.59
C LYS A 387 -3.04 -7.28 39.26
N ASP A 388 -2.84 -8.03 38.19
CA ASP A 388 -2.66 -7.48 36.84
C ASP A 388 -3.95 -6.83 36.34
N LYS A 389 -5.09 -7.50 36.57
CA LYS A 389 -6.42 -6.96 36.21
C LYS A 389 -6.71 -5.63 36.92
N VAL A 390 -6.37 -5.54 38.22
CA VAL A 390 -6.49 -4.29 38.98
C VAL A 390 -5.59 -3.21 38.40
N THR A 391 -4.35 -3.56 38.04
CA THR A 391 -3.41 -2.61 37.42
C THR A 391 -3.92 -2.11 36.07
N VAL A 392 -4.47 -2.99 35.24
CA VAL A 392 -5.12 -2.61 33.95
C VAL A 392 -6.27 -1.65 34.19
N MET A 393 -7.14 -1.92 35.20
CA MET A 393 -8.25 -1.05 35.52
C MET A 393 -7.78 0.32 36.04
N LYS A 394 -6.76 0.37 36.89
CA LYS A 394 -6.15 1.63 37.33
C LYS A 394 -5.63 2.44 36.15
N ASN A 395 -4.99 1.79 35.18
CA ASN A 395 -4.51 2.46 33.96
C ASN A 395 -5.65 3.00 33.08
N ILE A 396 -6.78 2.29 32.98
CA ILE A 396 -7.98 2.75 32.28
C ILE A 396 -8.59 3.97 32.99
N LEU A 397 -8.73 3.90 34.30
CA LEU A 397 -9.27 5.00 35.13
C LEU A 397 -8.39 6.25 35.02
N LYS A 398 -7.05 6.09 35.01
CA LYS A 398 -6.11 7.18 34.82
C LYS A 398 -6.28 7.88 33.45
N LYS A 399 -6.58 7.13 32.41
CA LYS A 399 -6.92 7.72 31.08
C LYS A 399 -8.22 8.52 31.10
N TRP A 400 -9.12 8.22 32.01
CA TRP A 400 -10.37 8.99 32.24
C TRP A 400 -10.20 10.13 33.24
N GLU A 401 -8.99 10.35 33.75
CA GLU A 401 -8.67 11.33 34.79
C GLU A 401 -9.49 11.10 36.06
N LYS A 402 -9.76 9.84 36.37
CA LYS A 402 -10.54 9.41 37.53
C LYS A 402 -9.74 8.45 38.39
N THR A 403 -10.00 8.49 39.69
CA THR A 403 -9.49 7.53 40.68
C THR A 403 -10.67 6.86 41.39
N MET A 404 -10.51 5.60 41.74
CA MET A 404 -11.48 4.84 42.52
C MET A 404 -10.76 3.98 43.54
N GLU A 405 -11.43 3.63 44.62
CA GLU A 405 -10.93 2.71 45.63
C GLU A 405 -10.73 1.30 45.03
N GLU A 406 -9.68 0.63 45.49
CA GLU A 406 -9.29 -0.69 44.98
C GLU A 406 -10.40 -1.74 45.21
N THR A 407 -11.16 -1.62 46.31
CA THR A 407 -12.33 -2.45 46.63
C THR A 407 -13.40 -2.36 45.54
N ALA A 408 -13.73 -1.17 45.08
CA ALA A 408 -14.72 -0.96 44.02
C ALA A 408 -14.22 -1.51 42.63
N ILE A 409 -12.92 -1.46 42.40
CA ILE A 409 -12.32 -2.05 41.20
C ILE A 409 -12.39 -3.58 41.26
N LEU A 410 -12.08 -4.18 42.40
CA LEU A 410 -12.12 -5.63 42.60
C LEU A 410 -13.58 -6.16 42.46
N GLU A 411 -14.54 -5.52 43.04
CA GLU A 411 -15.96 -5.87 42.88
C GLU A 411 -16.40 -5.81 41.40
N ALA A 412 -15.96 -4.80 40.67
CA ALA A 412 -16.27 -4.69 39.24
C ALA A 412 -15.64 -5.82 38.42
N ILE A 413 -14.40 -6.22 38.72
CA ILE A 413 -13.71 -7.32 38.08
C ILE A 413 -14.38 -8.66 38.38
N GLU A 414 -14.68 -8.94 39.65
CA GLU A 414 -15.30 -10.20 40.09
C GLU A 414 -16.74 -10.38 39.55
N SER A 415 -17.48 -9.29 39.44
CA SER A 415 -18.85 -9.30 38.90
C SER A 415 -18.91 -9.30 37.34
N SER A 416 -17.80 -9.34 36.65
CA SER A 416 -17.75 -9.24 35.19
C SER A 416 -17.04 -10.42 34.56
N SER A 417 -17.50 -10.82 33.35
CA SER A 417 -16.91 -11.91 32.58
C SER A 417 -15.62 -11.46 31.86
N THR A 418 -15.52 -10.15 31.56
CA THR A 418 -14.38 -9.56 30.84
C THR A 418 -13.96 -8.23 31.47
N LEU A 419 -12.69 -7.81 31.22
CA LEU A 419 -12.21 -6.50 31.65
C LEU A 419 -12.96 -5.33 31.01
N ASP A 420 -13.41 -5.49 29.77
CA ASP A 420 -14.22 -4.48 29.08
C ASP A 420 -15.59 -4.29 29.76
N GLU A 421 -16.20 -5.37 30.23
CA GLU A 421 -17.44 -5.30 31.01
C GLU A 421 -17.20 -4.64 32.35
N ALA A 422 -16.12 -4.97 33.05
CA ALA A 422 -15.72 -4.33 34.29
C ALA A 422 -15.49 -2.82 34.08
N ALA A 423 -14.83 -2.42 33.04
CA ALA A 423 -14.63 -1.01 32.69
C ALA A 423 -15.94 -0.28 32.41
N LYS A 424 -16.90 -0.90 31.71
CA LYS A 424 -18.25 -0.34 31.50
C LYS A 424 -19.02 -0.17 32.81
N LYS A 425 -18.92 -1.12 33.76
CA LYS A 425 -19.53 -1.01 35.09
C LYS A 425 -18.92 0.15 35.88
N LEU A 426 -17.58 0.28 35.87
CA LEU A 426 -16.92 1.40 36.54
C LEU A 426 -17.31 2.74 35.93
N LYS A 427 -17.38 2.83 34.60
CA LYS A 427 -17.85 4.05 33.92
C LYS A 427 -19.28 4.45 34.34
N LYS A 428 -20.19 3.47 34.47
CA LYS A 428 -21.55 3.73 34.96
C LYS A 428 -21.56 4.18 36.41
N LYS A 429 -20.68 3.64 37.28
CA LYS A 429 -20.55 4.10 38.69
C LYS A 429 -20.03 5.55 38.74
N ILE A 430 -19.06 5.91 37.88
CA ILE A 430 -18.50 7.28 37.81
C ILE A 430 -19.55 8.32 37.35
N VAL A 431 -20.40 7.96 36.39
CA VAL A 431 -21.44 8.86 35.87
C VAL A 431 -22.58 9.05 36.85
N LYS A 432 -22.79 8.12 37.81
CA LYS A 432 -23.84 8.19 38.84
C LYS A 432 -23.36 8.88 40.11
N ALA A 433 -22.06 9.01 40.33
CA ALA A 433 -21.44 9.74 41.42
C ALA A 433 -21.13 11.19 41.04
#